data_1c5527ef8de97e78816fcb9526ce7bdb
#
_entry.id   1c5527ef8de97e78816fcb9526ce7bdb
#
_cell.length_a   1.000
_cell.length_b   1.000
_cell.length_c   1.000
_cell.angle_alpha   90.00
_cell.angle_beta   90.00
_cell.angle_gamma   90.00
#
_symmetry.space_group_name_H-M   'P 1'
#
loop_
_entity.id
_entity.type
_entity.pdbx_description
1 polymer ?
#
loop_
_entity_poly.entity_id
_entity_poly.type
_entity_poly.pdbx_seq_one_letter_code
_entity_poly.pdbx_strand_id
1 'polypeptide(L)'
;MKIAIAQVSCSLGDLEANLRTIEQFAERAKQGGAELIVFPEMVDTGYAMTVIRDHAASWTEGAVPRLRDLARKLSLSVGCGLSERDHDCIYNSQVVISHEGEIMARYRKTHLFRPPPIAEDRCFTPGDQLSDFRLGNFCFGLSICYDLRFPEIYRQLAVARQVNVFVISSAWPFPRIEHFRILARARAIENQSYVIAANRVGTDDGVTFCGSSAIIDPSGVTLAAASSDEEELIQADLSIEALAEVRRRMDVFADRRPDIYR
;
A
#
# COMPACT_ATOMS: atom_id res chain seq x y z
N MET A 1 12.56 7.88 -10.70
CA MET A 1 11.23 8.18 -10.10
C MET A 1 11.39 8.20 -8.59
N LYS A 2 11.06 9.31 -7.94
CA LYS A 2 11.15 9.41 -6.48
C LYS A 2 9.82 9.07 -5.83
N ILE A 3 9.84 8.11 -4.91
CA ILE A 3 8.67 7.63 -4.16
C ILE A 3 8.81 8.02 -2.69
N ALA A 4 7.69 8.38 -2.08
CA ALA A 4 7.57 8.63 -0.65
C ALA A 4 6.62 7.63 0.01
N ILE A 5 6.88 7.28 1.26
CA ILE A 5 5.95 6.61 2.16
C ILE A 5 5.72 7.51 3.37
N ALA A 6 4.47 7.74 3.70
CA ALA A 6 4.07 8.31 4.97
C ALA A 6 3.72 7.17 5.95
N GLN A 7 4.54 6.98 6.97
CA GLN A 7 4.20 6.17 8.13
C GLN A 7 3.49 7.06 9.13
N VAL A 8 2.19 6.84 9.34
CA VAL A 8 1.35 7.71 10.16
C VAL A 8 0.50 6.94 11.16
N SER A 9 0.10 7.61 12.21
CA SER A 9 -0.99 7.23 13.09
C SER A 9 -2.31 7.79 12.52
N CYS A 10 -3.45 7.26 12.94
CA CYS A 10 -4.76 7.75 12.51
C CYS A 10 -5.65 7.98 13.72
N SER A 11 -6.42 9.07 13.70
CA SER A 11 -7.48 9.32 14.68
C SER A 11 -8.72 8.50 14.32
N LEU A 12 -9.19 7.64 15.23
CA LEU A 12 -10.36 6.79 14.99
C LEU A 12 -11.61 7.62 14.68
N GLY A 13 -12.20 7.44 13.51
CA GLY A 13 -13.43 8.07 13.06
C GLY A 13 -13.33 9.58 12.77
N ASP A 14 -12.17 10.20 12.91
CA ASP A 14 -11.99 11.63 12.63
C ASP A 14 -11.35 11.84 11.26
N LEU A 15 -12.20 11.81 10.22
CA LEU A 15 -11.78 12.01 8.83
C LEU A 15 -11.02 13.34 8.63
N GLU A 16 -11.47 14.42 9.26
CA GLU A 16 -10.84 15.73 9.07
C GLU A 16 -9.44 15.80 9.70
N ALA A 17 -9.23 15.18 10.86
CA ALA A 17 -7.89 15.05 11.45
C ALA A 17 -6.97 14.21 10.56
N ASN A 18 -7.48 13.09 10.06
CA ASN A 18 -6.72 12.19 9.19
C ASN A 18 -6.36 12.85 7.84
N LEU A 19 -7.28 13.59 7.24
CA LEU A 19 -7.01 14.35 6.02
C LEU A 19 -5.96 15.47 6.23
N ARG A 20 -5.96 16.14 7.37
CA ARG A 20 -4.89 17.09 7.71
C ARG A 20 -3.52 16.43 7.80
N THR A 21 -3.45 15.25 8.42
CA THR A 21 -2.20 14.46 8.47
C THR A 21 -1.73 14.08 7.07
N ILE A 22 -2.65 13.58 6.22
CA ILE A 22 -2.35 13.24 4.82
C ILE A 22 -1.80 14.47 4.08
N GLU A 23 -2.46 15.64 4.19
CA GLU A 23 -2.03 16.86 3.52
C GLU A 23 -0.62 17.28 3.96
N GLN A 24 -0.33 17.29 5.26
CA GLN A 24 0.98 17.66 5.79
C GLN A 24 2.10 16.75 5.27
N PHE A 25 1.87 15.43 5.26
CA PHE A 25 2.86 14.48 4.74
C PHE A 25 3.02 14.58 3.22
N ALA A 26 1.93 14.81 2.48
CA ALA A 26 1.96 15.00 1.03
C ALA A 26 2.72 16.28 0.64
N GLU A 27 2.53 17.39 1.36
CA GLU A 27 3.29 18.64 1.16
C GLU A 27 4.79 18.43 1.39
N ARG A 28 5.17 17.74 2.47
CA ARG A 28 6.57 17.40 2.76
C ARG A 28 7.17 16.48 1.70
N ALA A 29 6.42 15.48 1.23
CA ALA A 29 6.85 14.58 0.16
C ALA A 29 7.09 15.33 -1.14
N LYS A 30 6.19 16.26 -1.50
CA LYS A 30 6.34 17.11 -2.67
C LYS A 30 7.56 18.02 -2.58
N GLN A 31 7.82 18.62 -1.43
CA GLN A 31 9.02 19.43 -1.18
C GLN A 31 10.30 18.59 -1.34
N GLY A 32 10.25 17.30 -0.97
CA GLY A 32 11.34 16.33 -1.20
C GLY A 32 11.48 15.84 -2.65
N GLY A 33 10.59 16.30 -3.55
CA GLY A 33 10.60 15.95 -4.97
C GLY A 33 9.95 14.61 -5.30
N ALA A 34 9.10 14.06 -4.43
CA ALA A 34 8.36 12.84 -4.72
C ALA A 34 7.37 13.02 -5.88
N GLU A 35 7.21 11.97 -6.67
CA GLU A 35 6.23 11.86 -7.76
C GLU A 35 4.99 11.05 -7.34
N LEU A 36 5.15 10.16 -6.36
CA LEU A 36 4.08 9.40 -5.72
C LEU A 36 4.35 9.32 -4.22
N ILE A 37 3.31 9.55 -3.40
CA ILE A 37 3.31 9.25 -1.98
C ILE A 37 2.32 8.12 -1.68
N VAL A 38 2.70 7.18 -0.81
CA VAL A 38 1.87 6.05 -0.39
C VAL A 38 1.58 6.14 1.10
N PHE A 39 0.32 6.00 1.45
CA PHE A 39 -0.19 5.96 2.81
C PHE A 39 -0.61 4.55 3.23
N PRO A 40 -0.69 4.28 4.55
CA PRO A 40 -1.11 3.00 5.10
C PRO A 40 -2.55 2.60 4.78
N GLU A 41 -2.95 1.44 5.29
CA GLU A 41 -4.31 0.90 5.29
C GLU A 41 -5.20 1.69 6.26
N MET A 42 -6.47 1.95 5.86
CA MET A 42 -7.49 2.65 6.67
C MET A 42 -7.03 4.01 7.20
N VAL A 43 -6.35 4.78 6.34
CA VAL A 43 -5.84 6.10 6.75
C VAL A 43 -6.96 7.14 6.94
N ASP A 44 -8.15 6.88 6.44
CA ASP A 44 -9.34 7.72 6.57
C ASP A 44 -10.06 7.54 7.92
N THR A 45 -10.26 6.30 8.36
CA THR A 45 -11.10 5.96 9.53
C THR A 45 -10.31 5.47 10.75
N GLY A 46 -9.02 5.09 10.57
CA GLY A 46 -8.34 4.23 11.52
C GLY A 46 -8.83 2.78 11.41
N TYR A 47 -8.26 1.88 12.21
CA TYR A 47 -8.44 0.43 12.05
C TYR A 47 -9.21 -0.20 13.22
N ALA A 48 -10.45 0.20 13.37
CA ALA A 48 -11.40 -0.42 14.31
C ALA A 48 -12.70 -0.78 13.57
N MET A 49 -13.11 -2.05 13.61
CA MET A 49 -14.19 -2.56 12.77
C MET A 49 -15.54 -1.87 13.04
N THR A 50 -15.82 -1.45 14.27
CA THR A 50 -17.02 -0.70 14.62
C THR A 50 -17.01 0.70 14.00
N VAL A 51 -15.89 1.40 14.11
CA VAL A 51 -15.70 2.74 13.54
C VAL A 51 -15.79 2.70 12.02
N ILE A 52 -15.15 1.71 11.39
CA ILE A 52 -15.18 1.54 9.94
C ILE A 52 -16.61 1.35 9.42
N ARG A 53 -17.44 0.56 10.12
CA ARG A 53 -18.86 0.38 9.73
C ARG A 53 -19.64 1.68 9.71
N ASP A 54 -19.36 2.56 10.66
CA ASP A 54 -20.11 3.81 10.82
C ASP A 54 -19.61 4.90 9.85
N HIS A 55 -18.31 4.86 9.47
CA HIS A 55 -17.64 5.94 8.74
C HIS A 55 -17.21 5.59 7.30
N ALA A 56 -17.29 4.32 6.87
CA ALA A 56 -16.97 3.96 5.50
C ALA A 56 -17.85 4.72 4.49
N ALA A 57 -17.22 5.35 3.50
CA ALA A 57 -17.87 6.22 2.53
C ALA A 57 -17.70 5.72 1.09
N SER A 58 -18.55 6.20 0.19
CA SER A 58 -18.44 5.91 -1.24
C SER A 58 -17.27 6.65 -1.88
N TRP A 59 -16.88 6.24 -3.10
CA TRP A 59 -15.82 6.91 -3.86
C TRP A 59 -16.14 8.37 -4.26
N THR A 60 -17.41 8.77 -4.17
CA THR A 60 -17.88 10.13 -4.47
C THR A 60 -18.01 11.00 -3.23
N GLU A 61 -17.77 10.42 -2.06
CA GLU A 61 -17.89 11.04 -0.74
C GLU A 61 -16.64 10.77 0.09
N GLY A 62 -16.59 11.25 1.32
CA GLY A 62 -15.51 10.96 2.27
C GLY A 62 -14.13 11.44 1.79
N ALA A 63 -13.12 10.58 1.86
CA ALA A 63 -11.73 10.94 1.60
C ALA A 63 -11.41 11.16 0.12
N VAL A 64 -11.97 10.36 -0.80
CA VAL A 64 -11.52 10.31 -2.20
C VAL A 64 -11.64 11.66 -2.93
N PRO A 65 -12.74 12.42 -2.87
CA PRO A 65 -12.82 13.75 -3.49
C PRO A 65 -11.72 14.70 -2.97
N ARG A 66 -11.47 14.68 -1.66
CA ARG A 66 -10.46 15.52 -1.01
C ARG A 66 -9.03 15.14 -1.42
N LEU A 67 -8.75 13.84 -1.57
CA LEU A 67 -7.47 13.34 -2.07
C LEU A 67 -7.24 13.72 -3.54
N ARG A 68 -8.28 13.72 -4.38
CA ARG A 68 -8.21 14.17 -5.76
C ARG A 68 -7.86 15.65 -5.85
N ASP A 69 -8.45 16.48 -5.01
CA ASP A 69 -8.13 17.91 -4.92
C ASP A 69 -6.71 18.15 -4.44
N LEU A 70 -6.28 17.40 -3.42
CA LEU A 70 -4.92 17.47 -2.88
C LEU A 70 -3.88 17.06 -3.94
N ALA A 71 -4.11 15.96 -4.67
CA ALA A 71 -3.23 15.49 -5.74
C ALA A 71 -3.04 16.57 -6.82
N ARG A 72 -4.13 17.22 -7.26
CA ARG A 72 -4.07 18.36 -8.20
C ARG A 72 -3.34 19.57 -7.62
N LYS A 73 -3.69 19.98 -6.40
CA LYS A 73 -3.08 21.11 -5.69
C LYS A 73 -1.56 20.98 -5.63
N LEU A 74 -1.08 19.80 -5.29
CA LEU A 74 0.35 19.52 -5.11
C LEU A 74 1.05 19.02 -6.39
N SER A 75 0.31 18.70 -7.45
CA SER A 75 0.85 17.99 -8.62
C SER A 75 1.66 16.76 -8.18
N LEU A 76 1.06 15.93 -7.32
CA LEU A 76 1.64 14.75 -6.67
C LEU A 76 0.65 13.59 -6.75
N SER A 77 1.09 12.42 -7.25
CA SER A 77 0.25 11.22 -7.20
C SER A 77 0.15 10.70 -5.77
N VAL A 78 -1.04 10.18 -5.40
CA VAL A 78 -1.35 9.77 -4.02
C VAL A 78 -1.95 8.38 -4.02
N GLY A 79 -1.36 7.46 -3.24
CA GLY A 79 -1.87 6.12 -2.97
C GLY A 79 -2.30 5.99 -1.51
N CYS A 80 -3.55 5.59 -1.24
CA CYS A 80 -4.10 5.46 0.11
C CYS A 80 -4.86 4.16 0.29
N GLY A 81 -4.70 3.52 1.46
CA GLY A 81 -5.61 2.49 1.95
C GLY A 81 -6.80 3.12 2.67
N LEU A 82 -8.01 2.82 2.26
CA LEU A 82 -9.25 3.49 2.70
C LEU A 82 -10.36 2.48 3.01
N SER A 83 -11.34 2.93 3.79
CA SER A 83 -12.61 2.25 3.94
C SER A 83 -13.55 2.64 2.77
N GLU A 84 -14.07 1.65 2.06
CA GLU A 84 -14.99 1.87 0.95
C GLU A 84 -16.38 1.33 1.27
N ARG A 85 -17.41 2.12 1.06
CA ARG A 85 -18.80 1.66 1.03
C ARG A 85 -19.32 1.63 -0.40
N ASP A 86 -19.78 0.47 -0.82
CA ASP A 86 -20.43 0.28 -2.12
C ASP A 86 -21.78 -0.42 -1.89
N HIS A 87 -22.87 0.33 -1.93
CA HIS A 87 -24.20 -0.11 -1.52
C HIS A 87 -24.18 -0.65 -0.08
N ASP A 88 -24.60 -1.89 0.11
CA ASP A 88 -24.66 -2.56 1.43
C ASP A 88 -23.33 -3.20 1.83
N CYS A 89 -22.33 -3.21 0.94
CA CYS A 89 -21.03 -3.79 1.17
C CYS A 89 -20.01 -2.77 1.66
N ILE A 90 -19.12 -3.21 2.55
CA ILE A 90 -17.94 -2.44 2.96
C ILE A 90 -16.71 -3.22 2.50
N TYR A 91 -15.74 -2.50 1.96
CA TYR A 91 -14.48 -3.06 1.48
C TYR A 91 -13.29 -2.38 2.15
N ASN A 92 -12.26 -3.17 2.40
CA ASN A 92 -10.93 -2.67 2.68
C ASN A 92 -10.26 -2.39 1.33
N SER A 93 -10.09 -1.12 0.99
CA SER A 93 -9.72 -0.71 -0.37
C SER A 93 -8.46 0.12 -0.42
N GLN A 94 -7.80 0.10 -1.56
CA GLN A 94 -6.67 0.97 -1.88
C GLN A 94 -6.98 1.73 -3.16
N VAL A 95 -6.76 3.04 -3.16
CA VAL A 95 -6.91 3.91 -4.33
C VAL A 95 -5.57 4.55 -4.69
N VAL A 96 -5.31 4.70 -5.97
CA VAL A 96 -4.21 5.51 -6.47
C VAL A 96 -4.78 6.61 -7.37
N ILE A 97 -4.41 7.85 -7.06
CA ILE A 97 -4.87 9.07 -7.72
C ILE A 97 -3.66 9.73 -8.38
N SER A 98 -3.79 10.08 -9.65
CA SER A 98 -2.75 10.78 -10.41
C SER A 98 -2.57 12.23 -9.92
N HIS A 99 -1.45 12.82 -10.27
CA HIS A 99 -1.18 14.26 -10.04
C HIS A 99 -2.20 15.19 -10.71
N GLU A 100 -3.01 14.68 -11.65
CA GLU A 100 -4.12 15.40 -12.30
C GLU A 100 -5.44 15.19 -11.54
N GLY A 101 -5.45 14.40 -10.47
CA GLY A 101 -6.63 14.07 -9.66
C GLY A 101 -7.50 12.97 -10.26
N GLU A 102 -7.02 12.22 -11.24
CA GLU A 102 -7.75 11.09 -11.81
C GLU A 102 -7.44 9.78 -11.08
N ILE A 103 -8.45 8.93 -10.91
CA ILE A 103 -8.27 7.63 -10.28
C ILE A 103 -7.58 6.70 -11.29
N MET A 104 -6.33 6.35 -11.02
CA MET A 104 -5.53 5.46 -11.85
C MET A 104 -5.82 3.99 -11.58
N ALA A 105 -6.04 3.64 -10.31
CA ALA A 105 -6.31 2.27 -9.89
C ALA A 105 -7.16 2.23 -8.62
N ARG A 106 -7.91 1.13 -8.49
CA ARG A 106 -8.68 0.75 -7.30
C ARG A 106 -8.41 -0.72 -7.03
N TYR A 107 -8.23 -1.06 -5.77
CA TYR A 107 -8.07 -2.44 -5.33
C TYR A 107 -8.88 -2.68 -4.06
N ARG A 108 -9.63 -3.76 -4.02
CA ARG A 108 -10.33 -4.27 -2.83
C ARG A 108 -9.56 -5.47 -2.31
N LYS A 109 -9.23 -5.48 -1.04
CA LYS A 109 -8.46 -6.55 -0.37
C LYS A 109 -9.07 -7.91 -0.63
N THR A 110 -8.29 -8.83 -1.20
CA THR A 110 -8.78 -10.17 -1.57
C THR A 110 -8.68 -11.16 -0.41
N HIS A 111 -7.71 -11.00 0.48
CA HIS A 111 -7.52 -11.88 1.63
C HIS A 111 -7.80 -11.14 2.94
N LEU A 112 -8.95 -11.42 3.53
CA LEU A 112 -9.36 -10.82 4.79
C LEU A 112 -8.71 -11.53 5.98
N PHE A 113 -8.24 -10.75 6.96
CA PHE A 113 -7.64 -11.26 8.20
C PHE A 113 -8.73 -11.69 9.18
N ARG A 114 -8.92 -12.99 9.35
CA ARG A 114 -10.00 -13.57 10.16
C ARG A 114 -9.74 -13.69 11.66
N PRO A 115 -8.46 -13.81 12.13
CA PRO A 115 -8.22 -14.02 13.55
C PRO A 115 -8.73 -12.89 14.45
N PRO A 116 -9.33 -13.23 15.61
CA PRO A 116 -9.69 -12.22 16.60
C PRO A 116 -8.46 -11.53 17.21
N PRO A 117 -8.57 -10.30 17.72
CA PRO A 117 -9.82 -9.51 17.87
C PRO A 117 -10.26 -8.80 16.57
N ILE A 118 -9.46 -8.78 15.53
CA ILE A 118 -9.68 -7.99 14.29
C ILE A 118 -10.88 -8.53 13.50
N ALA A 119 -10.87 -9.81 13.08
CA ALA A 119 -11.96 -10.49 12.40
C ALA A 119 -12.57 -9.66 11.23
N GLU A 120 -11.74 -9.29 10.25
CA GLU A 120 -12.13 -8.48 9.10
C GLU A 120 -13.33 -9.03 8.31
N ASP A 121 -13.46 -10.35 8.24
CA ASP A 121 -14.56 -11.06 7.58
C ASP A 121 -15.96 -10.78 8.18
N ARG A 122 -16.01 -10.17 9.35
CA ARG A 122 -17.27 -9.71 9.98
C ARG A 122 -17.62 -8.27 9.56
N CYS A 123 -16.72 -7.55 8.92
CA CYS A 123 -16.91 -6.15 8.52
C CYS A 123 -16.84 -5.98 7.00
N PHE A 124 -15.91 -6.63 6.37
CA PHE A 124 -15.61 -6.42 4.95
C PHE A 124 -16.09 -7.56 4.07
N THR A 125 -16.48 -7.20 2.86
CA THR A 125 -16.61 -8.10 1.71
C THR A 125 -15.24 -8.24 1.05
N PRO A 126 -14.76 -9.44 0.70
CA PRO A 126 -13.51 -9.61 -0.02
C PRO A 126 -13.61 -9.09 -1.45
N GLY A 127 -12.51 -8.54 -1.98
CA GLY A 127 -12.35 -8.26 -3.39
C GLY A 127 -12.16 -9.54 -4.21
N ASP A 128 -12.32 -9.43 -5.51
CA ASP A 128 -12.29 -10.54 -6.48
C ASP A 128 -11.33 -10.32 -7.65
N GLN A 129 -10.61 -9.18 -7.66
CA GLN A 129 -9.74 -8.79 -8.76
C GLN A 129 -8.40 -8.27 -8.27
N LEU A 130 -7.34 -8.60 -9.01
CA LEU A 130 -6.04 -7.98 -8.87
C LEU A 130 -6.03 -6.64 -9.60
N SER A 131 -5.24 -5.68 -9.12
CA SER A 131 -5.17 -4.34 -9.68
C SER A 131 -3.73 -3.89 -9.90
N ASP A 132 -3.51 -3.19 -11.01
CA ASP A 132 -2.25 -2.59 -11.39
C ASP A 132 -2.48 -1.24 -12.08
N PHE A 133 -1.44 -0.42 -12.16
CA PHE A 133 -1.43 0.83 -12.90
C PHE A 133 -0.02 1.15 -13.43
N ARG A 134 0.07 2.09 -14.35
CA ARG A 134 1.35 2.59 -14.87
C ARG A 134 1.59 4.02 -14.44
N LEU A 135 2.83 4.30 -14.02
CA LEU A 135 3.30 5.66 -13.75
C LEU A 135 4.75 5.76 -14.24
N GLY A 136 4.99 6.66 -15.20
CA GLY A 136 6.28 6.72 -15.90
C GLY A 136 6.62 5.38 -16.55
N ASN A 137 7.83 4.90 -16.33
CA ASN A 137 8.33 3.65 -16.88
C ASN A 137 8.06 2.42 -15.99
N PHE A 138 7.30 2.59 -14.90
CA PHE A 138 7.02 1.52 -13.95
C PHE A 138 5.58 1.02 -14.05
N CYS A 139 5.40 -0.27 -13.81
CA CYS A 139 4.11 -0.93 -13.64
C CYS A 139 3.96 -1.33 -12.18
N PHE A 140 2.96 -0.77 -11.53
CA PHE A 140 2.70 -0.94 -10.10
C PHE A 140 1.57 -1.94 -9.88
N GLY A 141 1.73 -2.86 -8.93
CA GLY A 141 0.67 -3.77 -8.48
C GLY A 141 0.26 -3.46 -7.06
N LEU A 142 -1.03 -3.53 -6.78
CA LEU A 142 -1.62 -3.18 -5.49
C LEU A 142 -1.88 -4.41 -4.63
N SER A 143 -1.65 -4.27 -3.32
CA SER A 143 -2.04 -5.26 -2.32
C SER A 143 -2.20 -4.59 -0.94
N ILE A 144 -2.95 -5.25 -0.04
CA ILE A 144 -3.24 -4.69 1.29
C ILE A 144 -2.87 -5.71 2.37
N CYS A 145 -1.95 -5.30 3.25
CA CYS A 145 -1.64 -5.92 4.54
C CYS A 145 -1.55 -7.46 4.50
N TYR A 146 -2.62 -8.18 4.85
CA TYR A 146 -2.65 -9.63 4.91
C TYR A 146 -2.38 -10.33 3.57
N ASP A 147 -2.66 -9.65 2.44
CA ASP A 147 -2.29 -10.11 1.09
C ASP A 147 -0.79 -10.41 0.98
N LEU A 148 0.05 -9.73 1.77
CA LEU A 148 1.50 -9.95 1.82
C LEU A 148 1.89 -11.41 2.13
N ARG A 149 1.02 -12.19 2.76
CA ARG A 149 1.26 -13.60 3.07
C ARG A 149 1.08 -14.54 1.88
N PHE A 150 0.46 -14.08 0.80
CA PHE A 150 0.08 -14.89 -0.36
C PHE A 150 0.98 -14.57 -1.56
N PRO A 151 2.09 -15.32 -1.76
CA PRO A 151 3.03 -15.08 -2.85
C PRO A 151 2.40 -15.18 -4.23
N GLU A 152 1.29 -15.88 -4.35
CA GLU A 152 0.53 -16.10 -5.59
C GLU A 152 0.10 -14.77 -6.24
N ILE A 153 -0.38 -13.80 -5.43
CA ILE A 153 -0.78 -12.47 -5.93
C ILE A 153 0.41 -11.80 -6.62
N TYR A 154 1.55 -11.76 -5.96
CA TYR A 154 2.74 -11.06 -6.44
C TYR A 154 3.31 -11.72 -7.69
N ARG A 155 3.36 -13.05 -7.68
CA ARG A 155 3.81 -13.81 -8.85
C ARG A 155 2.87 -13.62 -10.04
N GLN A 156 1.56 -13.64 -9.82
CA GLN A 156 0.57 -13.43 -10.86
C GLN A 156 0.68 -12.00 -11.45
N LEU A 157 0.79 -10.99 -10.61
CA LEU A 157 0.99 -9.61 -11.04
C LEU A 157 2.30 -9.44 -11.82
N ALA A 158 3.41 -10.00 -11.33
CA ALA A 158 4.71 -9.88 -11.99
C ALA A 158 4.74 -10.56 -13.36
N VAL A 159 4.15 -11.76 -13.48
CA VAL A 159 4.22 -12.57 -14.70
C VAL A 159 3.15 -12.17 -15.71
N ALA A 160 1.88 -12.09 -15.29
CA ALA A 160 0.78 -11.88 -16.22
C ALA A 160 0.58 -10.40 -16.58
N ARG A 161 0.94 -9.46 -15.67
CA ARG A 161 0.73 -8.02 -15.86
C ARG A 161 2.02 -7.21 -15.93
N GLN A 162 3.18 -7.88 -15.88
CA GLN A 162 4.52 -7.26 -15.94
C GLN A 162 4.76 -6.21 -14.85
N VAL A 163 4.12 -6.37 -13.69
CA VAL A 163 4.34 -5.53 -12.52
C VAL A 163 5.80 -5.62 -12.08
N ASN A 164 6.40 -4.47 -11.79
CA ASN A 164 7.78 -4.36 -11.36
C ASN A 164 7.96 -3.48 -10.11
N VAL A 165 6.84 -2.97 -9.57
CA VAL A 165 6.77 -2.31 -8.26
C VAL A 165 5.51 -2.78 -7.54
N PHE A 166 5.64 -3.31 -6.34
CA PHE A 166 4.49 -3.66 -5.50
C PHE A 166 4.24 -2.57 -4.46
N VAL A 167 2.99 -2.11 -4.37
CA VAL A 167 2.54 -1.15 -3.37
C VAL A 167 1.67 -1.87 -2.35
N ILE A 168 2.07 -1.81 -1.09
CA ILE A 168 1.43 -2.50 0.01
C ILE A 168 1.02 -1.46 1.06
N SER A 169 -0.28 -1.19 1.19
CA SER A 169 -0.82 -0.40 2.30
C SER A 169 -1.18 -1.33 3.46
N SER A 170 -0.68 -1.05 4.67
CA SER A 170 -0.79 -1.99 5.79
C SER A 170 -1.18 -1.32 7.10
N ALA A 171 -1.92 -2.09 7.92
CA ALA A 171 -2.11 -1.90 9.35
C ALA A 171 -1.60 -3.17 10.07
N TRP A 172 -0.31 -3.46 9.91
CA TRP A 172 0.30 -4.69 10.40
C TRP A 172 0.70 -4.58 11.87
N PRO A 173 0.14 -5.42 12.75
CA PRO A 173 0.31 -5.26 14.19
C PRO A 173 1.50 -6.02 14.76
N PHE A 174 1.95 -5.57 15.95
CA PHE A 174 2.76 -6.40 16.83
C PHE A 174 2.00 -7.68 17.26
N PRO A 175 2.71 -8.77 17.58
CA PRO A 175 4.17 -8.94 17.63
C PRO A 175 4.79 -9.43 16.30
N ARG A 176 4.07 -9.31 15.18
CA ARG A 176 4.46 -9.92 13.90
C ARG A 176 5.34 -9.01 13.01
N ILE A 177 6.10 -8.11 13.60
CA ILE A 177 6.98 -7.17 12.90
C ILE A 177 7.97 -7.87 11.96
N GLU A 178 8.60 -8.97 12.41
CA GLU A 178 9.56 -9.72 11.59
C GLU A 178 8.87 -10.39 10.40
N HIS A 179 7.62 -10.84 10.54
CA HIS A 179 6.87 -11.36 9.39
C HIS A 179 6.69 -10.28 8.32
N PHE A 180 6.36 -9.04 8.71
CA PHE A 180 6.19 -7.93 7.77
C PHE A 180 7.49 -7.64 7.01
N ARG A 181 8.60 -7.47 7.75
CA ARG A 181 9.92 -7.19 7.19
C ARG A 181 10.42 -8.29 6.26
N ILE A 182 10.33 -9.54 6.70
CA ILE A 182 10.81 -10.71 5.93
C ILE A 182 9.95 -10.90 4.67
N LEU A 183 8.63 -10.87 4.80
CA LEU A 183 7.73 -11.10 3.67
C LEU A 183 7.84 -9.97 2.63
N ALA A 184 7.90 -8.70 3.02
CA ALA A 184 8.10 -7.60 2.09
C ALA A 184 9.39 -7.76 1.27
N ARG A 185 10.49 -8.13 1.95
CA ARG A 185 11.76 -8.40 1.29
C ARG A 185 11.70 -9.63 0.38
N ALA A 186 11.02 -10.70 0.82
CA ALA A 186 10.83 -11.89 0.00
C ALA A 186 10.09 -11.58 -1.31
N ARG A 187 9.01 -10.76 -1.24
CA ARG A 187 8.27 -10.33 -2.45
C ARG A 187 9.16 -9.56 -3.42
N ALA A 188 10.07 -8.73 -2.93
CA ALA A 188 11.02 -8.03 -3.77
C ALA A 188 11.98 -9.01 -4.48
N ILE A 189 12.63 -9.89 -3.72
CA ILE A 189 13.66 -10.82 -4.21
C ILE A 189 13.06 -11.81 -5.21
N GLU A 190 12.00 -12.52 -4.84
CA GLU A 190 11.44 -13.62 -5.64
C GLU A 190 10.78 -13.14 -6.95
N ASN A 191 10.35 -11.87 -7.01
CA ASN A 191 9.74 -11.28 -8.21
C ASN A 191 10.66 -10.25 -8.89
N GLN A 192 11.89 -10.09 -8.39
CA GLN A 192 12.84 -9.10 -8.93
C GLN A 192 12.15 -7.76 -9.22
N SER A 193 11.48 -7.23 -8.20
CA SER A 193 10.63 -6.04 -8.29
C SER A 193 10.84 -5.17 -7.06
N TYR A 194 10.61 -3.86 -7.19
CA TYR A 194 10.58 -2.97 -6.04
C TYR A 194 9.37 -3.30 -5.14
N VAL A 195 9.53 -3.05 -3.84
CA VAL A 195 8.42 -3.11 -2.87
C VAL A 195 8.35 -1.78 -2.12
N ILE A 196 7.16 -1.19 -2.09
CA ILE A 196 6.79 0.00 -1.33
C ILE A 196 5.80 -0.46 -0.28
N ALA A 197 6.29 -0.72 0.94
CA ALA A 197 5.50 -1.25 2.04
C ALA A 197 5.21 -0.13 3.05
N ALA A 198 4.02 0.47 2.96
CA ALA A 198 3.54 1.52 3.86
C ALA A 198 2.75 0.89 5.00
N ASN A 199 3.27 0.95 6.22
CA ASN A 199 2.59 0.48 7.41
C ASN A 199 2.31 1.66 8.35
N ARG A 200 1.28 1.53 9.17
CA ARG A 200 0.94 2.54 10.16
C ARG A 200 1.62 2.29 11.50
N VAL A 201 1.61 3.31 12.35
CA VAL A 201 1.96 3.29 13.77
C VAL A 201 0.74 3.62 14.64
N GLY A 202 0.93 3.64 15.95
CA GLY A 202 -0.12 3.94 16.92
C GLY A 202 -0.89 2.70 17.37
N THR A 203 -1.97 2.93 18.11
CA THR A 203 -2.82 1.88 18.70
C THR A 203 -4.28 2.22 18.49
N ASP A 204 -5.02 1.31 17.86
CA ASP A 204 -6.47 1.41 17.68
C ASP A 204 -7.15 0.21 18.34
N ASP A 205 -8.15 0.44 19.16
CA ASP A 205 -8.96 -0.60 19.82
C ASP A 205 -8.12 -1.74 20.45
N GLY A 206 -7.01 -1.35 21.12
CA GLY A 206 -6.09 -2.27 21.77
C GLY A 206 -5.10 -2.99 20.84
N VAL A 207 -5.12 -2.72 19.52
CA VAL A 207 -4.18 -3.27 18.54
C VAL A 207 -3.10 -2.25 18.26
N THR A 208 -1.84 -2.56 18.61
CA THR A 208 -0.68 -1.70 18.33
C THR A 208 -0.02 -2.11 17.02
N PHE A 209 0.19 -1.14 16.13
CA PHE A 209 0.82 -1.36 14.81
C PHE A 209 2.33 -1.16 14.87
N CYS A 210 3.04 -1.93 14.04
CA CYS A 210 4.47 -2.08 14.19
C CYS A 210 5.31 -1.22 13.23
N GLY A 211 4.74 -0.20 12.57
CA GLY A 211 5.49 0.67 11.67
C GLY A 211 6.37 -0.11 10.70
N SER A 212 7.65 0.20 10.68
CA SER A 212 8.67 -0.48 9.86
C SER A 212 8.37 -0.41 8.36
N SER A 213 7.77 0.70 7.93
CA SER A 213 7.58 0.99 6.51
C SER A 213 8.91 0.96 5.78
N ALA A 214 8.93 0.44 4.55
CA ALA A 214 10.18 0.32 3.80
C ALA A 214 9.97 0.43 2.29
N ILE A 215 11.00 0.98 1.62
CA ILE A 215 11.19 0.91 0.17
C ILE A 215 12.35 -0.05 -0.09
N ILE A 216 12.09 -1.11 -0.84
CA ILE A 216 13.02 -2.23 -1.03
C ILE A 216 13.29 -2.39 -2.53
N ASP A 217 14.53 -2.59 -2.91
CA ASP A 217 14.94 -2.76 -4.29
C ASP A 217 14.72 -4.21 -4.80
N PRO A 218 14.84 -4.47 -6.11
CA PRO A 218 14.64 -5.80 -6.70
C PRO A 218 15.62 -6.88 -6.22
N SER A 219 16.71 -6.50 -5.54
CA SER A 219 17.67 -7.44 -4.92
C SER A 219 17.38 -7.69 -3.44
N GLY A 220 16.34 -7.05 -2.88
CA GLY A 220 15.98 -7.14 -1.47
C GLY A 220 16.75 -6.17 -0.56
N VAL A 221 17.49 -5.22 -1.13
CA VAL A 221 18.17 -4.17 -0.36
C VAL A 221 17.15 -3.11 0.06
N THR A 222 17.15 -2.74 1.34
CA THR A 222 16.31 -1.66 1.85
C THR A 222 16.93 -0.31 1.47
N LEU A 223 16.24 0.45 0.61
CA LEU A 223 16.66 1.78 0.18
C LEU A 223 16.32 2.86 1.21
N ALA A 224 15.16 2.73 1.86
CA ALA A 224 14.73 3.57 2.97
C ALA A 224 13.84 2.76 3.90
N ALA A 225 13.93 3.02 5.20
CA ALA A 225 13.08 2.39 6.21
C ALA A 225 12.73 3.37 7.32
N ALA A 226 11.53 3.26 7.87
CA ALA A 226 11.06 3.96 9.04
C ALA A 226 11.23 3.12 10.31
N SER A 227 11.15 3.76 11.47
CA SER A 227 11.12 3.13 12.79
C SER A 227 9.90 2.24 12.99
N SER A 228 9.80 1.60 14.14
CA SER A 228 8.66 0.72 14.46
C SER A 228 7.50 1.44 15.13
N ASP A 229 7.65 2.71 15.55
CA ASP A 229 6.76 3.37 16.50
C ASP A 229 6.54 4.87 16.26
N GLU A 230 7.36 5.51 15.41
CA GLU A 230 7.25 6.95 15.15
C GLU A 230 6.55 7.25 13.82
N GLU A 231 5.92 8.42 13.71
CA GLU A 231 5.44 8.96 12.45
C GLU A 231 6.60 9.49 11.61
N GLU A 232 6.78 8.95 10.43
CA GLU A 232 7.92 9.28 9.58
C GLU A 232 7.54 9.40 8.11
N LEU A 233 8.26 10.29 7.41
CA LEU A 233 8.27 10.35 5.95
C LEU A 233 9.60 9.79 5.47
N ILE A 234 9.56 8.70 4.70
CA ILE A 234 10.73 8.13 4.04
C ILE A 234 10.61 8.26 2.53
N GLN A 235 11.75 8.41 1.86
CA GLN A 235 11.81 8.57 0.40
C GLN A 235 12.98 7.81 -0.19
N ALA A 236 12.80 7.29 -1.42
CA ALA A 236 13.87 6.71 -2.22
C ALA A 236 13.61 6.89 -3.71
N ASP A 237 14.67 6.83 -4.50
CA ASP A 237 14.61 6.84 -5.96
C ASP A 237 14.55 5.41 -6.51
N LEU A 238 13.57 5.13 -7.38
CA LEU A 238 13.51 3.91 -8.17
C LEU A 238 14.22 4.14 -9.51
N SER A 239 15.05 3.16 -9.93
CA SER A 239 15.74 3.16 -11.23
C SER A 239 15.27 1.99 -12.09
N ILE A 240 14.83 2.29 -13.30
CA ILE A 240 14.45 1.25 -14.28
C ILE A 240 15.70 0.51 -14.81
N GLU A 241 16.84 1.18 -14.84
CA GLU A 241 18.12 0.60 -15.24
C GLU A 241 18.60 -0.42 -14.20
N ALA A 242 18.49 -0.10 -12.89
CA ALA A 242 18.82 -1.02 -11.81
C ALA A 242 17.92 -2.27 -11.84
N LEU A 243 16.62 -2.08 -12.08
CA LEU A 243 15.67 -3.18 -12.25
C LEU A 243 16.07 -4.09 -13.42
N ALA A 244 16.37 -3.50 -14.58
CA ALA A 244 16.77 -4.22 -15.78
C ALA A 244 18.08 -4.99 -15.56
N GLU A 245 19.04 -4.40 -14.85
CA GLU A 245 20.31 -5.04 -14.52
C GLU A 245 20.16 -6.28 -13.63
N VAL A 246 19.30 -6.20 -12.60
CA VAL A 246 19.00 -7.35 -11.72
C VAL A 246 18.42 -8.51 -12.54
N ARG A 247 17.44 -8.23 -13.41
CA ARG A 247 16.80 -9.25 -14.27
C ARG A 247 17.75 -9.81 -15.32
N ARG A 248 18.65 -9.00 -15.86
CA ARG A 248 19.65 -9.44 -16.82
C ARG A 248 20.68 -10.39 -16.22
N ARG A 249 21.04 -10.20 -14.93
CA ARG A 249 22.03 -11.05 -14.23
C ARG A 249 21.48 -12.44 -13.89
N MET A 250 20.20 -12.52 -13.59
CA MET A 250 19.53 -13.77 -13.21
C MET A 250 18.06 -13.69 -13.64
N ASP A 251 17.72 -14.37 -14.73
CA ASP A 251 16.35 -14.33 -15.27
C ASP A 251 15.47 -15.41 -14.63
N VAL A 252 15.04 -15.14 -13.39
CA VAL A 252 14.16 -16.09 -12.65
C VAL A 252 12.81 -16.30 -13.33
N PHE A 253 12.38 -15.40 -14.21
CA PHE A 253 11.12 -15.56 -14.92
C PHE A 253 11.24 -16.56 -16.08
N ALA A 254 12.37 -16.56 -16.81
CA ALA A 254 12.66 -17.52 -17.85
C ALA A 254 12.90 -18.93 -17.28
N ASP A 255 13.49 -19.02 -16.09
CA ASP A 255 13.78 -20.31 -15.42
C ASP A 255 12.55 -20.97 -14.78
N ARG A 256 11.39 -20.32 -14.79
CA ARG A 256 10.14 -20.89 -14.25
C ARG A 256 9.73 -22.16 -15.00
N ARG A 257 9.15 -23.07 -14.26
CA ARG A 257 8.61 -24.35 -14.77
C ARG A 257 7.08 -24.40 -14.63
N PRO A 258 6.33 -23.57 -15.42
CA PRO A 258 4.86 -23.52 -15.32
C PRO A 258 4.18 -24.86 -15.67
N ASP A 259 4.89 -25.74 -16.35
CA ASP A 259 4.48 -27.11 -16.61
C ASP A 259 4.38 -27.97 -15.33
N ILE A 260 5.10 -27.61 -14.27
CA ILE A 260 5.11 -28.31 -12.96
C ILE A 260 4.17 -27.62 -11.95
N TYR A 261 4.06 -26.29 -12.01
CA TYR A 261 3.21 -25.52 -11.09
C TYR A 261 1.76 -25.52 -11.61
N ARG A 262 0.83 -26.10 -10.90
CA ARG A 262 -0.60 -26.13 -11.26
C ARG A 262 -1.44 -25.46 -10.18
#